data_89d386cea23e0c5a31589153d0d83577
#
_entry.id   89d386cea23e0c5a31589153d0d83577
#
_cell.length_a   1.000
_cell.length_b   1.000
_cell.length_c   1.000
_cell.angle_alpha   90.00
_cell.angle_beta   90.00
_cell.angle_gamma   90.00
#
_symmetry.space_group_name_H-M   'P 1'
#
loop_
_entity.id
_entity.type
_entity.pdbx_description
1 polymer ?
#
loop_
_entity_poly.entity_id
_entity_poly.type
_entity_poly.pdbx_seq_one_letter_code
_entity_poly.pdbx_strand_id
1 'polypeptide(L)'
;MLPVTEQENPATTEIDKVSTLEAVRLINAEDQKVAAAVEKVLAEIAAAIDKIVERLTNCGRLFYVGTGTSGRLGVLDASEIPPTFGVSYDLVQGVIAGGYDALYKATESSEDNKDAGAEDMKGRHLTEKDAVVGLAASGRTPYTIGAVKYARGLGCFTACITCVPDSAITVAAEMAIIPVVGPEAITGSTRMKAGTAQKMVLNMISTVTMIRLGYVHSNRMTNVKSSNTKLKERSLRILMAETGLDETAASTLLSKADSDLRVALVMAGGNVTRQVAEDALNATNFVVESAIESLR
;
A
#
# COMPACT_ATOMS: atom_id res chain seq x y z
N MET A 1 -4.14 -31.33 8.59
CA MET A 1 -3.85 -30.41 9.71
C MET A 1 -4.65 -29.14 9.47
N LEU A 2 -5.27 -28.53 10.50
CA LEU A 2 -5.99 -27.26 10.34
C LEU A 2 -5.01 -26.16 9.94
N PRO A 3 -5.40 -25.21 9.06
CA PRO A 3 -4.62 -24.01 8.78
C PRO A 3 -4.32 -23.25 10.07
N VAL A 4 -3.18 -22.57 10.15
CA VAL A 4 -2.75 -21.86 11.35
C VAL A 4 -3.76 -20.80 11.83
N THR A 5 -4.52 -20.21 10.92
CA THR A 5 -5.59 -19.24 11.22
C THR A 5 -6.82 -19.86 11.92
N GLU A 6 -6.98 -21.17 11.85
CA GLU A 6 -8.12 -21.91 12.44
C GLU A 6 -7.70 -22.72 13.67
N GLN A 7 -6.42 -22.66 14.06
CA GLN A 7 -5.92 -23.35 15.25
C GLN A 7 -6.25 -22.54 16.50
N GLU A 8 -6.47 -23.24 17.61
CA GLU A 8 -6.57 -22.63 18.92
C GLU A 8 -5.22 -22.06 19.38
N ASN A 9 -5.25 -20.91 20.00
CA ASN A 9 -4.05 -20.32 20.60
C ASN A 9 -3.91 -20.79 22.05
N PRO A 10 -2.90 -21.59 22.37
CA PRO A 10 -2.74 -22.16 23.71
C PRO A 10 -2.49 -21.08 24.79
N ALA A 11 -2.02 -19.90 24.40
CA ALA A 11 -1.79 -18.79 25.33
C ALA A 11 -3.07 -18.06 25.75
N THR A 12 -4.20 -18.29 25.06
CA THR A 12 -5.44 -17.53 25.27
C THR A 12 -6.66 -18.43 25.49
N THR A 13 -6.49 -19.71 25.79
CA THR A 13 -7.58 -20.67 25.97
C THR A 13 -8.55 -20.29 27.11
N GLU A 14 -8.07 -19.55 28.12
CA GLU A 14 -8.87 -19.11 29.28
C GLU A 14 -9.18 -17.60 29.26
N ILE A 15 -9.07 -16.95 28.09
CA ILE A 15 -9.19 -15.49 27.98
C ILE A 15 -10.57 -14.95 28.42
N ASP A 16 -11.60 -15.76 28.32
CA ASP A 16 -12.97 -15.46 28.74
C ASP A 16 -13.15 -15.43 30.30
N LYS A 17 -12.20 -16.02 31.06
CA LYS A 17 -12.27 -16.17 32.51
C LYS A 17 -11.38 -15.19 33.26
N VAL A 18 -10.51 -14.47 32.58
CA VAL A 18 -9.57 -13.55 33.21
C VAL A 18 -10.16 -12.14 33.38
N SER A 19 -9.49 -11.29 34.16
CA SER A 19 -9.87 -9.88 34.26
C SER A 19 -9.70 -9.14 32.93
N THR A 20 -10.42 -8.02 32.77
CA THR A 20 -10.28 -7.16 31.57
C THR A 20 -8.81 -6.77 31.29
N LEU A 21 -8.07 -6.39 32.35
CA LEU A 21 -6.65 -6.03 32.21
C LEU A 21 -5.81 -7.21 31.71
N GLU A 22 -6.06 -8.38 32.22
CA GLU A 22 -5.32 -9.58 31.81
C GLU A 22 -5.68 -9.99 30.37
N ALA A 23 -6.96 -9.94 30.01
CA ALA A 23 -7.37 -10.17 28.62
C ALA A 23 -6.67 -9.21 27.62
N VAL A 24 -6.56 -7.91 27.95
CA VAL A 24 -5.84 -6.92 27.13
C VAL A 24 -4.35 -7.23 27.08
N ARG A 25 -3.72 -7.68 28.19
CA ARG A 25 -2.31 -8.10 28.20
C ARG A 25 -2.05 -9.30 27.30
N LEU A 26 -2.92 -10.31 27.34
CA LEU A 26 -2.82 -11.50 26.49
C LEU A 26 -2.90 -11.13 25.00
N ILE A 27 -3.87 -10.29 24.63
CA ILE A 27 -3.98 -9.79 23.24
C ILE A 27 -2.73 -9.01 22.83
N ASN A 28 -2.26 -8.08 23.68
CA ASN A 28 -1.07 -7.29 23.39
C ASN A 28 0.19 -8.15 23.23
N ALA A 29 0.34 -9.19 24.07
CA ALA A 29 1.46 -10.13 23.95
C ALA A 29 1.44 -10.92 22.63
N GLU A 30 0.26 -11.23 22.12
CA GLU A 30 0.09 -11.83 20.81
C GLU A 30 0.43 -10.83 19.68
N ASP A 31 -0.05 -9.59 19.78
CA ASP A 31 0.17 -8.55 18.77
C ASP A 31 1.65 -8.18 18.61
N GLN A 32 2.46 -8.24 19.67
CA GLN A 32 3.91 -8.03 19.62
C GLN A 32 4.64 -9.00 18.67
N LYS A 33 4.06 -10.17 18.38
CA LYS A 33 4.65 -11.16 17.45
C LYS A 33 4.52 -10.75 15.98
N VAL A 34 3.64 -9.81 15.65
CA VAL A 34 3.31 -9.48 14.26
C VAL A 34 4.49 -8.86 13.51
N ALA A 35 5.16 -7.88 14.12
CA ALA A 35 6.30 -7.21 13.48
C ALA A 35 7.42 -8.20 13.14
N ALA A 36 7.73 -9.12 14.07
CA ALA A 36 8.72 -10.17 13.85
C ALA A 36 8.30 -11.19 12.77
N ALA A 37 7.00 -11.42 12.59
CA ALA A 37 6.50 -12.26 11.50
C ALA A 37 6.64 -11.56 10.13
N VAL A 38 6.38 -10.26 10.08
CA VAL A 38 6.56 -9.45 8.86
C VAL A 38 8.05 -9.31 8.50
N GLU A 39 8.93 -9.15 9.49
CA GLU A 39 10.39 -9.09 9.28
C GLU A 39 10.93 -10.28 8.47
N LYS A 40 10.36 -11.46 8.67
CA LYS A 40 10.81 -12.69 7.98
C LYS A 40 10.50 -12.73 6.48
N VAL A 41 9.66 -11.82 5.99
CA VAL A 41 9.20 -11.77 4.59
C VAL A 41 9.56 -10.44 3.90
N LEU A 42 10.53 -9.69 4.45
CA LEU A 42 10.97 -8.41 3.87
C LEU A 42 11.55 -8.56 2.46
N ALA A 43 12.22 -9.67 2.18
CA ALA A 43 12.80 -9.93 0.86
C ALA A 43 11.69 -10.12 -0.20
N GLU A 44 10.64 -10.87 0.12
CA GLU A 44 9.47 -11.08 -0.75
C GLU A 44 8.69 -9.78 -0.95
N ILE A 45 8.56 -8.96 0.11
CA ILE A 45 7.94 -7.63 0.01
C ILE A 45 8.75 -6.75 -0.95
N ALA A 46 10.07 -6.69 -0.80
CA ALA A 46 10.94 -5.89 -1.66
C ALA A 46 10.86 -6.34 -3.12
N ALA A 47 10.93 -7.65 -3.38
CA ALA A 47 10.82 -8.20 -4.73
C ALA A 47 9.44 -7.90 -5.38
N ALA A 48 8.35 -7.95 -4.59
CA ALA A 48 7.02 -7.57 -5.08
C ALA A 48 6.96 -6.08 -5.43
N ILE A 49 7.54 -5.22 -4.59
CA ILE A 49 7.61 -3.78 -4.83
C ILE A 49 8.36 -3.47 -6.14
N ASP A 50 9.51 -4.10 -6.38
CA ASP A 50 10.28 -3.88 -7.60
C ASP A 50 9.46 -4.22 -8.87
N LYS A 51 8.67 -5.30 -8.83
CA LYS A 51 7.74 -5.66 -9.91
C LYS A 51 6.59 -4.68 -10.06
N ILE A 52 6.02 -4.20 -8.96
CA ILE A 52 4.96 -3.19 -8.97
C ILE A 52 5.51 -1.89 -9.57
N VAL A 53 6.68 -1.43 -9.15
CA VAL A 53 7.34 -0.21 -9.68
C VAL A 53 7.56 -0.33 -11.18
N GLU A 54 8.06 -1.49 -11.66
CA GLU A 54 8.21 -1.76 -13.08
C GLU A 54 6.89 -1.55 -13.86
N ARG A 55 5.77 -2.07 -13.33
CA ARG A 55 4.44 -1.92 -13.96
C ARG A 55 3.96 -0.47 -13.96
N LEU A 56 4.06 0.23 -12.84
CA LEU A 56 3.59 1.61 -12.71
C LEU A 56 4.43 2.59 -13.55
N THR A 57 5.74 2.37 -13.66
CA THR A 57 6.63 3.14 -14.56
C THR A 57 6.23 2.99 -16.04
N ASN A 58 5.67 1.83 -16.42
CA ASN A 58 5.17 1.55 -17.75
C ASN A 58 3.68 1.89 -17.95
N CYS A 59 3.18 2.88 -17.20
CA CYS A 59 1.79 3.36 -17.25
C CYS A 59 0.75 2.31 -16.80
N GLY A 60 1.14 1.35 -15.97
CA GLY A 60 0.23 0.43 -15.28
C GLY A 60 -0.31 1.01 -13.98
N ARG A 61 -1.19 0.27 -13.33
CA ARG A 61 -1.85 0.62 -12.07
C ARG A 61 -1.69 -0.51 -11.05
N LEU A 62 -1.84 -0.19 -9.76
CA LEU A 62 -1.84 -1.17 -8.68
C LEU A 62 -3.27 -1.40 -8.18
N PHE A 63 -3.65 -2.67 -8.05
CA PHE A 63 -4.93 -3.07 -7.48
C PHE A 63 -4.73 -3.96 -6.25
N TYR A 64 -5.37 -3.59 -5.14
CA TYR A 64 -5.55 -4.45 -3.97
C TYR A 64 -6.93 -5.09 -4.07
N VAL A 65 -7.03 -6.40 -3.93
CA VAL A 65 -8.31 -7.10 -4.00
C VAL A 65 -8.49 -8.06 -2.84
N GLY A 66 -9.64 -8.01 -2.17
CA GLY A 66 -9.92 -8.86 -1.02
C GLY A 66 -11.35 -8.80 -0.54
N THR A 67 -11.64 -9.54 0.53
CA THR A 67 -12.96 -9.58 1.18
C THR A 67 -12.85 -9.16 2.64
N GLY A 68 -13.94 -8.82 3.29
CA GLY A 68 -14.01 -8.55 4.71
C GLY A 68 -12.95 -7.56 5.21
N THR A 69 -12.21 -7.93 6.26
CA THR A 69 -11.13 -7.10 6.81
C THR A 69 -9.99 -6.88 5.81
N SER A 70 -9.58 -7.92 5.07
CA SER A 70 -8.52 -7.82 4.08
C SER A 70 -8.86 -6.83 2.97
N GLY A 71 -10.08 -6.89 2.43
CA GLY A 71 -10.56 -5.94 1.42
C GLY A 71 -10.64 -4.50 1.95
N ARG A 72 -11.09 -4.31 3.19
CA ARG A 72 -11.13 -3.00 3.86
C ARG A 72 -9.73 -2.39 4.01
N LEU A 73 -8.75 -3.20 4.39
CA LEU A 73 -7.35 -2.74 4.51
C LEU A 73 -6.77 -2.34 3.15
N GLY A 74 -7.08 -3.08 2.09
CA GLY A 74 -6.68 -2.72 0.72
C GLY A 74 -7.30 -1.40 0.26
N VAL A 75 -8.59 -1.19 0.53
CA VAL A 75 -9.27 0.08 0.21
C VAL A 75 -8.71 1.22 1.07
N LEU A 76 -8.47 1.00 2.35
CA LEU A 76 -7.89 2.00 3.25
C LEU A 76 -6.52 2.47 2.72
N ASP A 77 -5.60 1.55 2.48
CA ASP A 77 -4.25 1.89 2.00
C ASP A 77 -4.32 2.63 0.65
N ALA A 78 -5.10 2.14 -0.30
CA ALA A 78 -5.29 2.78 -1.60
C ALA A 78 -5.86 4.21 -1.48
N SER A 79 -6.79 4.45 -0.57
CA SER A 79 -7.44 5.75 -0.38
C SER A 79 -6.51 6.83 0.18
N GLU A 80 -5.46 6.43 0.90
CA GLU A 80 -4.47 7.33 1.50
C GLU A 80 -3.36 7.77 0.52
N ILE A 81 -3.19 7.07 -0.61
CA ILE A 81 -2.13 7.37 -1.58
C ILE A 81 -2.35 8.70 -2.31
N PRO A 82 -3.54 9.02 -2.87
CA PRO A 82 -3.76 10.30 -3.54
C PRO A 82 -3.55 11.53 -2.65
N PRO A 83 -4.10 11.61 -1.42
CA PRO A 83 -3.88 12.77 -0.55
C PRO A 83 -2.44 12.87 -0.02
N THR A 84 -1.73 11.73 0.10
CA THR A 84 -0.36 11.70 0.60
C THR A 84 0.66 12.08 -0.47
N PHE A 85 0.50 11.55 -1.68
CA PHE A 85 1.50 11.68 -2.75
C PHE A 85 1.02 12.52 -3.95
N GLY A 86 -0.20 13.08 -3.90
CA GLY A 86 -0.74 13.96 -4.95
C GLY A 86 -0.97 13.30 -6.30
N VAL A 87 -1.15 11.99 -6.32
CA VAL A 87 -1.38 11.19 -7.53
C VAL A 87 -2.88 11.03 -7.84
N SER A 88 -3.20 10.47 -9.01
CA SER A 88 -4.57 10.12 -9.37
C SER A 88 -5.10 8.99 -8.48
N TYR A 89 -6.41 9.00 -8.22
CA TYR A 89 -7.14 7.90 -7.59
C TYR A 89 -7.12 6.61 -8.42
N ASP A 90 -6.79 6.71 -9.71
CA ASP A 90 -6.68 5.55 -10.59
C ASP A 90 -5.37 4.78 -10.44
N LEU A 91 -4.32 5.40 -9.88
CA LEU A 91 -2.99 4.79 -9.80
C LEU A 91 -2.95 3.60 -8.85
N VAL A 92 -3.58 3.73 -7.67
CA VAL A 92 -3.71 2.64 -6.69
C VAL A 92 -5.18 2.51 -6.31
N GLN A 93 -5.75 1.33 -6.51
CA GLN A 93 -7.17 1.08 -6.29
C GLN A 93 -7.39 -0.10 -5.35
N GLY A 94 -8.35 0.04 -4.44
CA GLY A 94 -8.85 -1.05 -3.59
C GLY A 94 -10.15 -1.62 -4.15
N VAL A 95 -10.22 -2.95 -4.28
CA VAL A 95 -11.41 -3.69 -4.72
C VAL A 95 -11.84 -4.63 -3.59
N ILE A 96 -13.08 -4.48 -3.13
CA ILE A 96 -13.64 -5.27 -2.04
C ILE A 96 -14.91 -6.00 -2.51
N ALA A 97 -15.02 -7.28 -2.20
CA ALA A 97 -16.23 -8.05 -2.47
C ALA A 97 -17.46 -7.40 -1.82
N GLY A 98 -18.54 -7.25 -2.59
CA GLY A 98 -19.74 -6.56 -2.14
C GLY A 98 -19.70 -5.03 -2.29
N GLY A 99 -18.61 -4.48 -2.84
CA GLY A 99 -18.49 -3.05 -3.18
C GLY A 99 -18.47 -2.12 -1.95
N TYR A 100 -18.91 -0.87 -2.13
CA TYR A 100 -18.86 0.15 -1.08
C TYR A 100 -19.62 -0.21 0.20
N ASP A 101 -20.74 -0.91 0.09
CA ASP A 101 -21.52 -1.33 1.26
C ASP A 101 -20.73 -2.27 2.18
N ALA A 102 -19.83 -3.08 1.62
CA ALA A 102 -18.97 -3.99 2.38
C ALA A 102 -17.92 -3.29 3.24
N LEU A 103 -17.68 -1.99 3.06
CA LEU A 103 -16.77 -1.22 3.90
C LEU A 103 -17.29 -1.08 5.34
N TYR A 104 -18.60 -0.97 5.53
CA TYR A 104 -19.23 -0.78 6.85
C TYR A 104 -20.21 -1.89 7.25
N LYS A 105 -20.64 -2.75 6.31
CA LYS A 105 -21.48 -3.92 6.60
C LYS A 105 -20.75 -5.20 6.22
N ALA A 106 -20.92 -6.28 7.01
CA ALA A 106 -20.42 -7.60 6.62
C ALA A 106 -21.26 -8.17 5.47
N THR A 107 -20.61 -8.64 4.41
CA THR A 107 -21.23 -9.28 3.24
C THR A 107 -20.59 -10.66 3.03
N GLU A 108 -20.86 -11.59 3.96
CA GLU A 108 -20.23 -12.93 3.98
C GLU A 108 -20.50 -13.73 2.69
N SER A 109 -21.71 -13.61 2.12
CA SER A 109 -22.09 -14.31 0.87
C SER A 109 -21.25 -13.89 -0.35
N SER A 110 -20.57 -12.75 -0.30
CA SER A 110 -19.72 -12.28 -1.40
C SER A 110 -18.36 -12.95 -1.44
N GLU A 111 -17.92 -13.58 -0.35
CA GLU A 111 -16.59 -14.20 -0.24
C GLU A 111 -16.44 -15.48 -1.05
N ASP A 112 -17.52 -16.25 -1.17
CA ASP A 112 -17.53 -17.58 -1.79
C ASP A 112 -17.65 -17.55 -3.31
N ASN A 113 -17.97 -16.40 -3.88
CA ASN A 113 -18.18 -16.26 -5.32
C ASN A 113 -16.89 -15.94 -6.07
N LYS A 114 -16.26 -16.98 -6.63
CA LYS A 114 -15.02 -16.87 -7.41
C LYS A 114 -15.20 -16.07 -8.70
N ASP A 115 -16.32 -16.22 -9.37
CA ASP A 115 -16.59 -15.57 -10.65
C ASP A 115 -16.82 -14.07 -10.45
N ALA A 116 -17.45 -13.67 -9.33
CA ALA A 116 -17.61 -12.27 -8.98
C ALA A 116 -16.24 -11.55 -8.81
N GLY A 117 -15.24 -12.22 -8.25
CA GLY A 117 -13.89 -11.64 -8.17
C GLY A 117 -13.28 -11.36 -9.54
N ALA A 118 -13.44 -12.28 -10.48
CA ALA A 118 -12.99 -12.08 -11.86
C ALA A 118 -13.78 -10.97 -12.59
N GLU A 119 -15.11 -10.92 -12.42
CA GLU A 119 -15.97 -9.90 -13.04
C GLU A 119 -15.68 -8.48 -12.48
N ASP A 120 -15.44 -8.35 -11.17
CA ASP A 120 -15.05 -7.07 -10.58
C ASP A 120 -13.72 -6.56 -11.16
N MET A 121 -12.75 -7.45 -11.35
CA MET A 121 -11.47 -7.08 -11.98
C MET A 121 -11.63 -6.76 -13.46
N LYS A 122 -12.49 -7.46 -14.19
CA LYS A 122 -12.85 -7.16 -15.59
C LYS A 122 -13.51 -5.78 -15.70
N GLY A 123 -14.40 -5.43 -14.78
CA GLY A 123 -15.03 -4.11 -14.69
C GLY A 123 -14.04 -2.97 -14.44
N ARG A 124 -12.84 -3.25 -13.94
CA ARG A 124 -11.72 -2.29 -13.79
C ARG A 124 -10.87 -2.14 -15.03
N HIS A 125 -11.19 -2.85 -16.13
CA HIS A 125 -10.46 -2.78 -17.40
C HIS A 125 -8.95 -3.02 -17.23
N LEU A 126 -8.59 -4.13 -16.54
CA LEU A 126 -7.19 -4.51 -16.35
C LEU A 126 -6.49 -4.75 -17.69
N THR A 127 -5.22 -4.43 -17.71
CA THR A 127 -4.31 -4.71 -18.83
C THR A 127 -3.06 -5.46 -18.31
N GLU A 128 -2.28 -6.02 -19.19
CA GLU A 128 -1.01 -6.69 -18.86
C GLU A 128 0.01 -5.77 -18.16
N LYS A 129 -0.19 -4.46 -18.22
CA LYS A 129 0.67 -3.46 -17.54
C LYS A 129 0.38 -3.33 -16.05
N ASP A 130 -0.78 -3.78 -15.60
CA ASP A 130 -1.24 -3.60 -14.23
C ASP A 130 -0.60 -4.61 -13.26
N ALA A 131 -0.59 -4.28 -11.97
CA ALA A 131 -0.21 -5.14 -10.87
C ALA A 131 -1.43 -5.40 -9.98
N VAL A 132 -1.60 -6.64 -9.53
CA VAL A 132 -2.72 -7.04 -8.64
C VAL A 132 -2.19 -7.78 -7.42
N VAL A 133 -2.55 -7.31 -6.23
CA VAL A 133 -2.20 -7.93 -4.95
C VAL A 133 -3.47 -8.45 -4.29
N GLY A 134 -3.59 -9.78 -4.23
CA GLY A 134 -4.70 -10.47 -3.57
C GLY A 134 -4.49 -10.56 -2.06
N LEU A 135 -5.51 -10.18 -1.28
CA LEU A 135 -5.46 -10.13 0.18
C LEU A 135 -6.41 -11.18 0.76
N ALA A 136 -5.87 -12.24 1.35
CA ALA A 136 -6.65 -13.30 2.00
C ALA A 136 -5.88 -13.92 3.17
N ALA A 137 -6.23 -13.56 4.40
CA ALA A 137 -5.53 -14.03 5.60
C ALA A 137 -5.44 -15.56 5.68
N SER A 138 -6.53 -16.26 5.39
CA SER A 138 -6.59 -17.74 5.33
C SER A 138 -6.01 -18.33 4.02
N GLY A 139 -5.83 -17.49 3.00
CA GLY A 139 -5.37 -17.92 1.68
C GLY A 139 -6.36 -18.77 0.88
N ARG A 140 -7.63 -18.89 1.32
CA ARG A 140 -8.63 -19.79 0.73
C ARG A 140 -9.86 -19.10 0.13
N THR A 141 -9.98 -17.77 0.27
CA THR A 141 -11.15 -16.99 -0.15
C THR A 141 -11.40 -17.08 -1.65
N PRO A 142 -12.49 -17.70 -2.13
CA PRO A 142 -12.72 -17.96 -3.56
C PRO A 142 -12.76 -16.70 -4.40
N TYR A 143 -13.41 -15.62 -3.94
CA TYR A 143 -13.47 -14.33 -4.61
C TYR A 143 -12.06 -13.78 -4.93
N THR A 144 -11.20 -13.70 -3.93
CA THR A 144 -9.83 -13.16 -4.10
C THR A 144 -9.00 -14.05 -5.02
N ILE A 145 -9.13 -15.37 -4.91
CA ILE A 145 -8.45 -16.33 -5.79
C ILE A 145 -8.91 -16.16 -7.25
N GLY A 146 -10.22 -15.95 -7.47
CA GLY A 146 -10.79 -15.69 -8.79
C GLY A 146 -10.24 -14.42 -9.42
N ALA A 147 -10.21 -13.34 -8.66
CA ALA A 147 -9.63 -12.06 -9.09
C ALA A 147 -8.16 -12.17 -9.49
N VAL A 148 -7.34 -12.80 -8.64
CA VAL A 148 -5.90 -13.01 -8.91
C VAL A 148 -5.66 -13.89 -10.12
N LYS A 149 -6.40 -15.00 -10.28
CA LYS A 149 -6.29 -15.89 -11.45
C LYS A 149 -6.67 -15.17 -12.74
N TYR A 150 -7.73 -14.36 -12.72
CA TYR A 150 -8.15 -13.57 -13.88
C TYR A 150 -7.03 -12.57 -14.29
N ALA A 151 -6.50 -11.82 -13.33
CA ALA A 151 -5.43 -10.88 -13.57
C ALA A 151 -4.17 -11.55 -14.14
N ARG A 152 -3.76 -12.69 -13.56
CA ARG A 152 -2.62 -13.47 -14.03
C ARG A 152 -2.84 -13.98 -15.46
N GLY A 153 -4.06 -14.40 -15.79
CA GLY A 153 -4.44 -14.84 -17.15
C GLY A 153 -4.34 -13.74 -18.20
N LEU A 154 -4.45 -12.47 -17.79
CA LEU A 154 -4.24 -11.29 -18.66
C LEU A 154 -2.76 -10.88 -18.80
N GLY A 155 -1.84 -11.49 -18.04
CA GLY A 155 -0.43 -11.11 -18.03
C GLY A 155 -0.08 -9.99 -17.04
N CYS A 156 -1.00 -9.61 -16.14
CA CYS A 156 -0.69 -8.73 -15.01
C CYS A 156 0.37 -9.36 -14.11
N PHE A 157 1.21 -8.56 -13.48
CA PHE A 157 1.96 -9.03 -12.31
C PHE A 157 0.98 -9.33 -11.18
N THR A 158 1.11 -10.49 -10.54
CA THR A 158 0.22 -10.88 -9.44
C THR A 158 1.00 -11.27 -8.20
N ALA A 159 0.67 -10.66 -7.07
CA ALA A 159 1.13 -11.09 -5.75
C ALA A 159 -0.04 -11.43 -4.84
N CYS A 160 0.24 -12.11 -3.74
CA CYS A 160 -0.74 -12.29 -2.67
C CYS A 160 -0.14 -12.07 -1.29
N ILE A 161 -0.98 -11.63 -0.34
CA ILE A 161 -0.65 -11.52 1.09
C ILE A 161 -1.57 -12.47 1.86
N THR A 162 -0.98 -13.49 2.49
CA THR A 162 -1.68 -14.49 3.28
C THR A 162 -0.86 -14.86 4.52
N CYS A 163 -1.52 -15.31 5.60
CA CYS A 163 -0.82 -15.79 6.80
C CYS A 163 -0.68 -17.33 6.83
N VAL A 164 -1.12 -18.02 5.76
CA VAL A 164 -1.11 -19.50 5.67
C VAL A 164 -0.21 -19.93 4.52
N PRO A 165 0.91 -20.63 4.79
CA PRO A 165 1.74 -21.27 3.77
C PRO A 165 0.93 -22.28 2.94
N ASP A 166 1.38 -22.52 1.72
CA ASP A 166 0.84 -23.57 0.82
C ASP A 166 -0.69 -23.50 0.63
N SER A 167 -1.25 -22.29 0.74
CA SER A 167 -2.69 -22.07 0.56
C SER A 167 -3.05 -21.87 -0.92
N ALA A 168 -4.34 -21.95 -1.25
CA ALA A 168 -4.81 -21.89 -2.64
C ALA A 168 -4.42 -20.59 -3.36
N ILE A 169 -4.33 -19.46 -2.63
CA ILE A 169 -3.96 -18.18 -3.21
C ILE A 169 -2.46 -18.10 -3.58
N THR A 170 -1.59 -18.83 -2.85
CA THR A 170 -0.15 -18.85 -3.15
C THR A 170 0.17 -19.54 -4.47
N VAL A 171 -0.69 -20.48 -4.90
CA VAL A 171 -0.60 -21.13 -6.21
C VAL A 171 -1.21 -20.24 -7.31
N ALA A 172 -2.23 -19.45 -6.96
CA ALA A 172 -2.92 -18.56 -7.90
C ALA A 172 -2.06 -17.36 -8.32
N ALA A 173 -1.33 -16.77 -7.39
CA ALA A 173 -0.44 -15.63 -7.62
C ALA A 173 0.92 -16.08 -8.18
N GLU A 174 1.63 -15.14 -8.82
CA GLU A 174 3.02 -15.32 -9.25
C GLU A 174 3.97 -15.26 -8.06
N MET A 175 3.68 -14.38 -7.08
CA MET A 175 4.49 -14.18 -5.88
C MET A 175 3.63 -14.22 -4.62
N ALA A 176 4.14 -14.82 -3.55
CA ALA A 176 3.44 -14.91 -2.28
C ALA A 176 4.25 -14.24 -1.14
N ILE A 177 3.59 -13.39 -0.37
CA ILE A 177 4.11 -12.76 0.85
C ILE A 177 3.35 -13.38 2.02
N ILE A 178 4.06 -14.14 2.88
CA ILE A 178 3.44 -15.04 3.85
C ILE A 178 3.93 -14.72 5.28
N PRO A 179 3.48 -13.60 5.91
CA PRO A 179 3.78 -13.33 7.31
C PRO A 179 2.99 -14.28 8.21
N VAL A 180 3.63 -15.35 8.70
CA VAL A 180 2.97 -16.35 9.54
C VAL A 180 2.92 -15.83 10.98
N VAL A 181 1.74 -15.33 11.40
CA VAL A 181 1.52 -14.72 12.72
C VAL A 181 1.07 -15.70 13.80
N GLY A 182 0.91 -16.97 13.48
CA GLY A 182 0.38 -17.97 14.39
C GLY A 182 -1.15 -17.89 14.59
N PRO A 183 -1.71 -18.76 15.46
CA PRO A 183 -3.14 -18.73 15.81
C PRO A 183 -3.54 -17.40 16.42
N GLU A 184 -4.74 -16.90 16.14
CA GLU A 184 -5.27 -15.66 16.70
C GLU A 184 -5.58 -15.78 18.20
N ALA A 185 -5.60 -14.64 18.90
CA ALA A 185 -6.00 -14.62 20.31
C ALA A 185 -7.46 -15.10 20.53
N ILE A 186 -8.31 -14.89 19.53
CA ILE A 186 -9.63 -15.51 19.42
C ILE A 186 -9.62 -16.34 18.16
N THR A 187 -9.78 -17.63 18.28
CA THR A 187 -9.67 -18.62 17.19
C THR A 187 -10.48 -18.18 15.96
N GLY A 188 -9.86 -18.18 14.79
CA GLY A 188 -10.48 -17.82 13.51
C GLY A 188 -10.69 -16.31 13.30
N SER A 189 -10.40 -15.46 14.28
CA SER A 189 -10.64 -14.00 14.19
C SER A 189 -9.49 -13.28 13.47
N THR A 190 -9.31 -13.54 12.19
CA THR A 190 -8.19 -13.03 11.35
C THR A 190 -8.19 -11.52 11.12
N ARG A 191 -9.18 -10.79 11.67
CA ARG A 191 -9.15 -9.33 11.72
C ARG A 191 -8.10 -8.76 12.70
N MET A 192 -7.50 -9.61 13.58
CA MET A 192 -6.54 -9.23 14.60
C MET A 192 -5.09 -9.27 14.07
N LYS A 193 -4.27 -10.26 14.47
CA LYS A 193 -2.85 -10.34 14.07
C LYS A 193 -2.67 -10.42 12.54
N ALA A 194 -3.45 -11.25 11.87
CA ALA A 194 -3.38 -11.39 10.42
C ALA A 194 -3.73 -10.08 9.72
N GLY A 195 -4.78 -9.39 10.16
CA GLY A 195 -5.12 -8.05 9.65
C GLY A 195 -4.01 -7.03 9.91
N THR A 196 -3.40 -7.02 11.11
CA THR A 196 -2.27 -6.14 11.44
C THR A 196 -1.06 -6.43 10.54
N ALA A 197 -0.72 -7.69 10.30
CA ALA A 197 0.35 -8.06 9.38
C ALA A 197 0.07 -7.60 7.94
N GLN A 198 -1.15 -7.80 7.43
CA GLN A 198 -1.55 -7.31 6.12
C GLN A 198 -1.44 -5.79 6.02
N LYS A 199 -1.88 -5.04 7.03
CA LYS A 199 -1.75 -3.58 7.07
C LYS A 199 -0.28 -3.14 7.01
N MET A 200 0.61 -3.78 7.75
CA MET A 200 2.03 -3.48 7.74
C MET A 200 2.65 -3.71 6.35
N VAL A 201 2.34 -4.85 5.72
CA VAL A 201 2.83 -5.20 4.38
C VAL A 201 2.28 -4.23 3.33
N LEU A 202 0.98 -3.89 3.37
CA LEU A 202 0.37 -2.92 2.45
C LEU A 202 1.05 -1.54 2.55
N ASN A 203 1.26 -1.03 3.76
CA ASN A 203 1.94 0.25 3.94
C ASN A 203 3.40 0.22 3.43
N MET A 204 4.11 -0.90 3.56
CA MET A 204 5.45 -1.05 2.98
C MET A 204 5.37 -1.05 1.46
N ILE A 205 4.46 -1.81 0.85
CA ILE A 205 4.28 -1.87 -0.60
C ILE A 205 3.97 -0.48 -1.15
N SER A 206 2.93 0.18 -0.67
CA SER A 206 2.51 1.47 -1.19
C SER A 206 3.57 2.56 -0.98
N THR A 207 4.09 2.68 0.24
CA THR A 207 5.07 3.73 0.58
C THR A 207 6.36 3.57 -0.20
N VAL A 208 6.94 2.35 -0.24
CA VAL A 208 8.21 2.14 -0.94
C VAL A 208 8.02 2.21 -2.45
N THR A 209 6.87 1.79 -2.99
CA THR A 209 6.53 2.03 -4.40
C THR A 209 6.56 3.53 -4.72
N MET A 210 5.93 4.37 -3.91
CA MET A 210 5.96 5.83 -4.10
C MET A 210 7.36 6.44 -3.94
N ILE A 211 8.18 5.92 -3.02
CA ILE A 211 9.60 6.31 -2.91
C ILE A 211 10.34 5.99 -4.21
N ARG A 212 10.20 4.78 -4.74
CA ARG A 212 10.87 4.33 -5.96
C ARG A 212 10.40 5.06 -7.22
N LEU A 213 9.16 5.56 -7.22
CA LEU A 213 8.60 6.40 -8.27
C LEU A 213 8.96 7.90 -8.13
N GLY A 214 9.79 8.28 -7.12
CA GLY A 214 10.30 9.64 -6.96
C GLY A 214 9.37 10.63 -6.25
N TYR A 215 8.31 10.16 -5.58
CA TYR A 215 7.38 11.02 -4.83
C TYR A 215 7.88 11.45 -3.45
N VAL A 216 9.07 11.00 -3.05
CA VAL A 216 9.70 11.30 -1.76
C VAL A 216 11.14 11.74 -2.00
N HIS A 217 11.56 12.85 -1.38
CA HIS A 217 12.94 13.28 -1.30
C HIS A 217 13.42 13.20 0.15
N SER A 218 14.55 12.53 0.42
CA SER A 218 14.95 12.15 1.78
C SER A 218 13.83 11.36 2.48
N ASN A 219 13.26 11.81 3.57
CA ASN A 219 12.07 11.25 4.23
C ASN A 219 10.84 12.17 4.14
N ARG A 220 10.81 13.07 3.16
CA ARG A 220 9.77 14.09 3.01
C ARG A 220 8.97 13.90 1.73
N MET A 221 7.66 14.00 1.84
CA MET A 221 6.76 13.97 0.68
C MET A 221 6.92 15.25 -0.13
N THR A 222 7.40 15.14 -1.37
CA THR A 222 7.65 16.30 -2.24
C THR A 222 6.50 16.60 -3.19
N ASN A 223 5.63 15.64 -3.46
CA ASN A 223 4.49 15.80 -4.37
C ASN A 223 3.17 16.15 -3.67
N VAL A 224 3.25 16.93 -2.60
CA VAL A 224 2.06 17.38 -1.87
C VAL A 224 1.35 18.48 -2.66
N LYS A 225 0.13 18.22 -3.14
CA LYS A 225 -0.73 19.28 -3.66
C LYS A 225 -1.17 20.16 -2.49
N SER A 226 -0.82 21.44 -2.53
CA SER A 226 -1.11 22.43 -1.49
C SER A 226 -2.60 22.81 -1.45
N SER A 227 -3.49 21.81 -1.31
CA SER A 227 -4.94 21.96 -1.36
C SER A 227 -5.55 22.61 -0.11
N ASN A 228 -4.80 22.69 1.01
CA ASN A 228 -5.22 23.32 2.24
C ASN A 228 -4.06 24.03 2.95
N THR A 229 -4.37 24.86 3.95
CA THR A 229 -3.39 25.66 4.71
C THR A 229 -2.28 24.80 5.32
N LYS A 230 -2.63 23.67 5.93
CA LYS A 230 -1.67 22.74 6.55
C LYS A 230 -0.65 22.19 5.53
N LEU A 231 -1.08 21.90 4.31
CA LEU A 231 -0.21 21.39 3.25
C LEU A 231 0.69 22.49 2.67
N LYS A 232 0.18 23.73 2.56
CA LYS A 232 1.00 24.90 2.18
C LYS A 232 2.13 25.16 3.18
N GLU A 233 1.81 25.19 4.47
CA GLU A 233 2.80 25.34 5.54
C GLU A 233 3.82 24.20 5.55
N ARG A 234 3.39 22.97 5.24
CA ARG A 234 4.30 21.81 5.12
C ARG A 234 5.27 21.99 3.96
N SER A 235 4.78 22.36 2.77
CA SER A 235 5.63 22.59 1.59
C SER A 235 6.65 23.70 1.86
N LEU A 236 6.24 24.77 2.50
CA LEU A 236 7.13 25.88 2.88
C LEU A 236 8.24 25.41 3.83
N ARG A 237 7.89 24.67 4.89
CA ARG A 237 8.86 24.12 5.84
C ARG A 237 9.85 23.15 5.19
N ILE A 238 9.38 22.30 4.27
CA ILE A 238 10.25 21.38 3.53
C ILE A 238 11.22 22.18 2.66
N LEU A 239 10.72 23.17 1.90
CA LEU A 239 11.57 23.99 1.03
C LEU A 239 12.64 24.75 1.82
N MET A 240 12.28 25.38 2.94
CA MET A 240 13.24 26.04 3.83
C MET A 240 14.32 25.08 4.35
N ALA A 241 13.90 23.88 4.78
CA ALA A 241 14.83 22.89 5.33
C ALA A 241 15.79 22.31 4.29
N GLU A 242 15.36 22.16 3.04
CA GLU A 242 16.19 21.61 1.95
C GLU A 242 17.11 22.68 1.32
N THR A 243 16.67 23.93 1.29
CA THR A 243 17.39 24.98 0.57
C THR A 243 18.17 25.95 1.48
N GLY A 244 17.85 25.97 2.80
CA GLY A 244 18.40 26.94 3.74
C GLY A 244 17.84 28.37 3.57
N LEU A 245 16.84 28.56 2.70
CA LEU A 245 16.18 29.86 2.50
C LEU A 245 15.36 30.27 3.73
N ASP A 246 15.27 31.58 3.97
CA ASP A 246 14.31 32.11 4.92
C ASP A 246 12.86 31.98 4.42
N GLU A 247 11.91 32.24 5.29
CA GLU A 247 10.48 32.08 5.00
C GLU A 247 10.01 32.93 3.81
N THR A 248 10.51 34.18 3.71
CA THR A 248 10.13 35.13 2.66
C THR A 248 10.64 34.66 1.30
N ALA A 249 11.90 34.27 1.22
CA ALA A 249 12.53 33.77 0.00
C ALA A 249 11.90 32.43 -0.43
N ALA A 250 11.69 31.52 0.51
CA ALA A 250 11.05 30.23 0.22
C ALA A 250 9.59 30.39 -0.25
N SER A 251 8.82 31.27 0.37
CA SER A 251 7.44 31.60 -0.05
C SER A 251 7.40 32.18 -1.47
N THR A 252 8.33 33.09 -1.76
CA THR A 252 8.47 33.68 -3.11
C THR A 252 8.82 32.61 -4.15
N LEU A 253 9.75 31.73 -3.83
CA LEU A 253 10.17 30.64 -4.72
C LEU A 253 9.03 29.66 -4.96
N LEU A 254 8.31 29.25 -3.91
CA LEU A 254 7.16 28.37 -4.03
C LEU A 254 6.04 28.98 -4.88
N SER A 255 5.81 30.30 -4.75
CA SER A 255 4.87 31.02 -5.63
C SER A 255 5.31 31.01 -7.10
N LYS A 256 6.61 31.20 -7.37
CA LYS A 256 7.16 31.11 -8.74
C LYS A 256 7.06 29.71 -9.33
N ALA A 257 7.05 28.68 -8.48
CA ALA A 257 6.88 27.27 -8.85
C ALA A 257 5.42 26.83 -8.94
N ASP A 258 4.45 27.75 -8.90
CA ASP A 258 3.00 27.46 -8.90
C ASP A 258 2.58 26.52 -7.76
N SER A 259 3.21 26.67 -6.61
CA SER A 259 2.99 25.85 -5.43
C SER A 259 3.37 24.37 -5.57
N ASP A 260 4.09 23.99 -6.64
CA ASP A 260 4.70 22.66 -6.76
C ASP A 260 6.08 22.65 -6.06
N LEU A 261 6.13 21.91 -4.95
CA LEU A 261 7.33 21.81 -4.13
C LEU A 261 8.52 21.18 -4.89
N ARG A 262 8.27 20.22 -5.78
CA ARG A 262 9.34 19.57 -6.58
C ARG A 262 9.98 20.58 -7.53
N VAL A 263 9.14 21.35 -8.22
CA VAL A 263 9.60 22.41 -9.13
C VAL A 263 10.43 23.43 -8.35
N ALA A 264 9.93 23.87 -7.18
CA ALA A 264 10.66 24.81 -6.32
C ALA A 264 12.02 24.26 -5.86
N LEU A 265 12.10 22.97 -5.49
CA LEU A 265 13.34 22.29 -5.10
C LEU A 265 14.34 22.24 -6.27
N VAL A 266 13.90 21.88 -7.47
CA VAL A 266 14.77 21.82 -8.67
C VAL A 266 15.20 23.24 -9.08
N MET A 267 14.30 24.24 -9.03
CA MET A 267 14.67 25.64 -9.27
C MET A 267 15.77 26.11 -8.36
N ALA A 268 15.68 25.78 -7.06
CA ALA A 268 16.70 26.14 -6.07
C ALA A 268 18.01 25.38 -6.27
N GLY A 269 17.94 24.05 -6.40
CA GLY A 269 19.10 23.18 -6.49
C GLY A 269 19.91 23.31 -7.79
N GLY A 270 19.21 23.59 -8.90
CA GLY A 270 19.79 23.81 -10.21
C GLY A 270 20.05 25.29 -10.57
N ASN A 271 19.54 26.23 -9.76
CA ASN A 271 19.53 27.66 -10.04
C ASN A 271 18.94 27.99 -11.42
N VAL A 272 17.79 27.42 -11.73
CA VAL A 272 17.14 27.47 -13.05
C VAL A 272 15.75 28.11 -12.98
N THR A 273 15.20 28.42 -14.15
CA THR A 273 13.81 28.89 -14.28
C THR A 273 12.82 27.75 -14.06
N ARG A 274 11.55 28.09 -13.81
CA ARG A 274 10.46 27.12 -13.65
C ARG A 274 10.38 26.16 -14.85
N GLN A 275 10.40 26.65 -16.08
CA GLN A 275 10.28 25.83 -17.29
C GLN A 275 11.40 24.79 -17.36
N VAL A 276 12.64 25.18 -17.09
CA VAL A 276 13.79 24.26 -17.09
C VAL A 276 13.65 23.20 -16.00
N ALA A 277 13.16 23.60 -14.83
CA ALA A 277 12.92 22.67 -13.72
C ALA A 277 11.81 21.63 -14.06
N GLU A 278 10.72 22.09 -14.67
CA GLU A 278 9.63 21.21 -15.13
C GLU A 278 10.11 20.22 -16.21
N ASP A 279 10.89 20.69 -17.17
CA ASP A 279 11.48 19.85 -18.22
C ASP A 279 12.43 18.79 -17.65
N ALA A 280 13.29 19.18 -16.70
CA ALA A 280 14.20 18.26 -16.03
C ALA A 280 13.44 17.20 -15.21
N LEU A 281 12.40 17.59 -14.46
CA LEU A 281 11.54 16.67 -13.72
C LEU A 281 10.84 15.67 -14.65
N ASN A 282 10.30 16.14 -15.77
CA ASN A 282 9.66 15.26 -16.75
C ASN A 282 10.67 14.27 -17.37
N ALA A 283 11.89 14.68 -17.64
CA ALA A 283 12.94 13.82 -18.17
C ALA A 283 13.43 12.76 -17.17
N THR A 284 13.26 12.99 -15.87
CA THR A 284 13.76 12.13 -14.78
C THR A 284 12.65 11.45 -13.99
N ASN A 285 11.47 11.26 -14.58
CA ASN A 285 10.31 10.64 -13.93
C ASN A 285 9.96 11.29 -12.57
N PHE A 286 10.07 12.62 -12.49
CA PHE A 286 9.79 13.43 -11.31
C PHE A 286 10.69 13.17 -10.09
N VAL A 287 11.84 12.54 -10.26
CA VAL A 287 12.84 12.35 -9.21
C VAL A 287 13.64 13.65 -9.06
N VAL A 288 13.42 14.37 -7.96
CA VAL A 288 13.99 15.70 -7.69
C VAL A 288 15.53 15.69 -7.76
N GLU A 289 16.17 14.70 -7.12
CA GLU A 289 17.62 14.59 -7.07
C GLU A 289 18.23 14.38 -8.47
N SER A 290 17.66 13.43 -9.23
CA SER A 290 18.08 13.19 -10.61
C SER A 290 17.86 14.39 -11.53
N ALA A 291 16.77 15.16 -11.31
CA ALA A 291 16.51 16.39 -12.05
C ALA A 291 17.57 17.45 -11.75
N ILE A 292 17.95 17.64 -10.47
CA ILE A 292 19.01 18.59 -10.07
C ILE A 292 20.36 18.12 -10.62
N GLU A 293 20.69 16.84 -10.57
CA GLU A 293 21.95 16.30 -11.11
C GLU A 293 22.05 16.49 -12.62
N SER A 294 20.95 16.33 -13.36
CA SER A 294 20.93 16.51 -14.82
C SER A 294 21.15 17.97 -15.27
N LEU A 295 21.02 18.93 -14.35
CA LEU A 295 21.20 20.36 -14.58
C LEU A 295 22.62 20.86 -14.21
N ARG A 296 23.43 20.03 -13.59
CA ARG A 296 24.83 20.32 -13.23
C ARG A 296 25.79 19.92 -14.33
#